data_eb273ccbcf9c22808f29c1bf583f9df7
#
_entry.id   eb273ccbcf9c22808f29c1bf583f9df7
#
_cell.length_a   1.000
_cell.length_b   1.000
_cell.length_c   1.000
_cell.angle_alpha   90.00
_cell.angle_beta   90.00
_cell.angle_gamma   90.00
#
_symmetry.space_group_name_H-M   'P 1'
#
loop_
_entity.id
_entity.type
_entity.pdbx_description
1 polymer ?
#
loop_
_entity_poly.entity_id
_entity_poly.type
_entity_poly.pdbx_seq_one_letter_code
_entity_poly.pdbx_strand_id
1 'polypeptide(L)'
;MHNFVSPLSNTRTDEFGGPLQNRLRFPLKVISRVRKAWSDKPLFVRISAVEWGEFPEHGNGEWKQWGMEQSKIYVGELKKLGVDLIDCSTGGNWSKQKIPVGPGYQVSVVY
;
A
#
# COMPACT_ATOMS: atom_id res chain seq x y z
N MET A 1 -3.49 3.55 8.10
CA MET A 1 -3.06 2.18 7.72
C MET A 1 -1.79 2.19 6.88
N HIS A 2 -1.57 3.23 6.12
CA HIS A 2 -0.51 3.32 5.11
C HIS A 2 0.90 3.13 5.67
N ASN A 3 1.17 3.69 6.87
CA ASN A 3 2.47 3.53 7.55
C ASN A 3 2.84 2.07 7.89
N PHE A 4 1.89 1.14 7.85
CA PHE A 4 2.19 -0.28 8.06
C PHE A 4 2.74 -0.97 6.81
N VAL A 5 2.31 -0.56 5.61
CA VAL A 5 2.65 -1.28 4.37
C VAL A 5 4.07 -1.02 3.88
N SER A 6 4.58 0.20 4.07
CA SER A 6 5.90 0.60 3.60
C SER A 6 7.03 0.08 4.48
N PRO A 7 8.10 -0.49 3.90
CA PRO A 7 9.30 -0.85 4.67
C PRO A 7 10.09 0.36 5.18
N LEU A 8 9.88 1.56 4.62
CA LEU A 8 10.55 2.79 5.07
C LEU A 8 9.89 3.42 6.29
N SER A 9 8.57 3.31 6.42
CA SER A 9 7.82 3.85 7.56
C SER A 9 7.53 2.82 8.65
N ASN A 10 7.45 1.54 8.30
CA ASN A 10 7.19 0.45 9.23
C ASN A 10 8.51 -0.19 9.70
N THR A 11 9.03 0.29 10.81
CA THR A 11 10.25 -0.23 11.46
C THR A 11 9.98 -1.27 12.55
N ARG A 12 8.75 -1.82 12.61
CA ARG A 12 8.34 -2.82 13.62
C ARG A 12 9.08 -4.14 13.42
N THR A 13 9.35 -4.82 14.52
CA THR A 13 9.99 -6.14 14.57
C THR A 13 9.06 -7.26 15.01
N ASP A 14 7.78 -6.93 15.25
CA ASP A 14 6.74 -7.89 15.63
C ASP A 14 5.98 -8.44 14.39
N GLU A 15 4.88 -9.15 14.64
CA GLU A 15 4.04 -9.76 13.62
C GLU A 15 3.40 -8.78 12.60
N PHE A 16 3.57 -7.46 12.78
CA PHE A 16 3.06 -6.42 11.90
C PHE A 16 4.16 -5.67 11.13
N GLY A 17 5.43 -6.11 11.22
CA GLY A 17 6.57 -5.50 10.56
C GLY A 17 7.49 -6.50 9.84
N GLY A 18 8.52 -5.99 9.18
CA GLY A 18 9.49 -6.79 8.42
C GLY A 18 8.92 -7.32 7.08
N PRO A 19 8.72 -8.63 6.90
CA PRO A 19 8.22 -9.22 5.65
C PRO A 19 6.90 -8.61 5.19
N LEU A 20 6.68 -8.59 3.86
CA LEU A 20 5.48 -8.00 3.27
C LEU A 20 4.18 -8.53 3.89
N GLN A 21 4.08 -9.83 4.11
CA GLN A 21 2.89 -10.46 4.70
C GLN A 21 2.57 -9.89 6.09
N ASN A 22 3.58 -9.63 6.88
CA ASN A 22 3.43 -9.01 8.21
C ASN A 22 2.97 -7.56 8.10
N ARG A 23 3.59 -6.78 7.19
CA ARG A 23 3.23 -5.38 6.96
C ARG A 23 1.80 -5.22 6.44
N LEU A 24 1.29 -6.19 5.68
CA LEU A 24 -0.09 -6.21 5.19
C LEU A 24 -1.10 -6.71 6.25
N ARG A 25 -0.67 -7.41 7.27
CA ARG A 25 -1.55 -8.07 8.27
C ARG A 25 -2.53 -7.10 8.93
N PHE A 26 -2.06 -5.95 9.41
CA PHE A 26 -2.93 -4.97 10.07
C PHE A 26 -3.93 -4.34 9.11
N PRO A 27 -3.53 -3.76 7.95
CA PRO A 27 -4.48 -3.21 7.00
C PRO A 27 -5.51 -4.23 6.52
N LEU A 28 -5.12 -5.46 6.21
CA LEU A 28 -6.06 -6.51 5.78
C LEU A 28 -7.05 -6.89 6.90
N LYS A 29 -6.58 -6.93 8.15
CA LYS A 29 -7.44 -7.16 9.32
C LYS A 29 -8.51 -6.07 9.47
N VAL A 30 -8.13 -4.80 9.28
CA VAL A 30 -9.06 -3.66 9.31
C VAL A 30 -10.10 -3.79 8.19
N ILE A 31 -9.66 -4.00 6.95
CA ILE A 31 -10.57 -4.13 5.79
C ILE A 31 -11.53 -5.31 5.95
N SER A 32 -11.04 -6.45 6.43
CA SER A 32 -11.90 -7.61 6.72
C SER A 32 -12.99 -7.28 7.74
N ARG A 33 -12.65 -6.50 8.78
CA ARG A 33 -13.62 -6.07 9.79
C ARG A 33 -14.64 -5.07 9.22
N VAL A 34 -14.19 -4.13 8.41
CA VAL A 34 -15.06 -3.17 7.72
C VAL A 34 -16.01 -3.93 6.78
N ARG A 35 -15.51 -4.87 5.96
CA ARG A 35 -16.35 -5.68 5.07
C ARG A 35 -17.45 -6.44 5.81
N LYS A 36 -17.14 -7.01 6.98
CA LYS A 36 -18.13 -7.71 7.82
C LYS A 36 -19.22 -6.77 8.33
N ALA A 37 -18.83 -5.56 8.78
CA ALA A 37 -19.77 -4.57 9.28
C ALA A 37 -20.58 -3.86 8.17
N TRP A 38 -20.10 -3.93 6.93
CA TRP A 38 -20.62 -3.23 5.74
C TRP A 38 -20.85 -4.23 4.60
N SER A 39 -21.61 -5.30 4.89
CA SER A 39 -21.67 -6.52 4.07
C SER A 39 -22.33 -6.35 2.71
N ASP A 40 -23.33 -5.48 2.63
CA ASP A 40 -24.25 -5.31 1.50
C ASP A 40 -24.06 -4.01 0.70
N LYS A 41 -23.01 -3.26 1.00
CA LYS A 41 -22.74 -1.94 0.41
C LYS A 41 -21.36 -1.87 -0.22
N PRO A 42 -21.16 -1.02 -1.22
CA PRO A 42 -19.85 -0.85 -1.83
C PRO A 42 -18.77 -0.46 -0.83
N LEU A 43 -17.62 -1.12 -0.89
CA LEU A 43 -16.44 -0.85 -0.09
C LEU A 43 -15.30 -0.36 -0.99
N PHE A 44 -14.93 0.90 -0.84
CA PHE A 44 -13.84 1.53 -1.58
C PHE A 44 -12.61 1.69 -0.68
N VAL A 45 -11.43 1.43 -1.23
CA VAL A 45 -10.18 1.58 -0.52
C VAL A 45 -9.24 2.47 -1.31
N ARG A 46 -8.80 3.58 -0.68
CA ARG A 46 -7.75 4.43 -1.24
C ARG A 46 -6.39 3.94 -0.79
N ILE A 47 -5.49 3.76 -1.74
CA ILE A 47 -4.09 3.40 -1.48
C ILE A 47 -3.14 4.43 -2.09
N SER A 48 -1.95 4.58 -1.51
CA SER A 48 -0.79 5.21 -2.16
C SER A 48 0.00 4.10 -2.84
N ALA A 49 0.00 4.04 -4.15
CA ALA A 49 0.57 2.91 -4.87
C ALA A 49 2.09 2.92 -4.88
N VAL A 50 2.72 4.09 -4.76
CA VAL A 50 4.18 4.25 -4.69
C VAL A 50 4.56 5.35 -3.69
N GLU A 51 5.76 5.29 -3.15
CA GLU A 51 6.23 6.28 -2.16
C GLU A 51 7.40 7.16 -2.63
N TRP A 52 7.86 7.00 -3.86
CA TRP A 52 8.83 7.89 -4.52
C TRP A 52 10.20 8.00 -3.83
N GLY A 53 10.79 6.88 -3.43
CA GLY A 53 12.21 6.81 -3.08
C GLY A 53 13.06 6.86 -4.36
N GLU A 54 14.27 7.45 -4.28
CA GLU A 54 15.23 7.53 -5.39
C GLU A 54 16.05 6.25 -5.59
N PHE A 55 15.48 5.11 -5.25
CA PHE A 55 16.10 3.78 -5.36
C PHE A 55 15.05 2.75 -5.78
N PRO A 56 15.47 1.58 -6.31
CA PRO A 56 14.53 0.57 -6.76
C PRO A 56 13.66 0.02 -5.63
N GLU A 57 12.45 -0.43 -5.98
CA GLU A 57 11.51 -1.03 -5.04
C GLU A 57 12.10 -2.26 -4.33
N HIS A 58 12.94 -3.00 -5.06
CA HIS A 58 13.52 -4.26 -4.61
C HIS A 58 15.03 -4.29 -4.83
N GLY A 59 15.80 -4.85 -3.89
CA GLY A 59 17.24 -5.00 -4.01
C GLY A 59 17.81 -6.01 -3.01
N ASN A 60 18.76 -6.85 -3.44
CA ASN A 60 19.41 -7.89 -2.62
C ASN A 60 18.41 -8.86 -1.94
N GLY A 61 17.30 -9.19 -2.63
CA GLY A 61 16.27 -10.07 -2.08
C GLY A 61 15.33 -9.42 -1.07
N GLU A 62 15.41 -8.09 -0.89
CA GLU A 62 14.61 -7.36 0.10
C GLU A 62 13.82 -6.22 -0.55
N TRP A 63 12.65 -5.93 0.01
CA TRP A 63 11.89 -4.73 -0.32
C TRP A 63 12.55 -3.50 0.30
N LYS A 64 12.91 -2.51 -0.52
CA LYS A 64 13.59 -1.29 -0.09
C LYS A 64 12.67 -0.09 0.08
N GLN A 65 11.58 -0.05 -0.67
CA GLN A 65 10.51 0.94 -0.56
C GLN A 65 9.17 0.31 -0.93
N TRP A 66 8.09 1.03 -0.69
CA TRP A 66 6.76 0.66 -1.16
C TRP A 66 6.58 1.10 -2.62
N GLY A 67 6.15 0.19 -3.48
CA GLY A 67 6.02 0.48 -4.90
C GLY A 67 4.96 -0.39 -5.59
N MET A 68 5.00 -0.40 -6.91
CA MET A 68 3.96 -1.01 -7.75
C MET A 68 3.85 -2.53 -7.59
N GLU A 69 4.95 -3.24 -7.38
CA GLU A 69 4.91 -4.70 -7.23
C GLU A 69 4.18 -5.09 -5.94
N GLN A 70 4.54 -4.49 -4.81
CA GLN A 70 3.87 -4.72 -3.53
C GLN A 70 2.43 -4.23 -3.55
N SER A 71 2.15 -3.10 -4.22
CA SER A 71 0.79 -2.58 -4.36
C SER A 71 -0.12 -3.54 -5.13
N LYS A 72 0.38 -4.18 -6.20
CA LYS A 72 -0.37 -5.22 -6.94
C LYS A 72 -0.70 -6.42 -6.05
N ILE A 73 0.26 -6.87 -5.24
CA ILE A 73 0.03 -7.96 -4.27
C ILE A 73 -1.05 -7.54 -3.27
N TYR A 74 -0.93 -6.35 -2.70
CA TYR A 74 -1.90 -5.83 -1.72
C TYR A 74 -3.31 -5.70 -2.31
N VAL A 75 -3.44 -5.16 -3.52
CA VAL A 75 -4.73 -5.05 -4.23
C VAL A 75 -5.33 -6.43 -4.48
N GLY A 76 -4.52 -7.43 -4.81
CA GLY A 76 -4.98 -8.82 -4.94
C GLY A 76 -5.58 -9.36 -3.64
N GLU A 77 -4.99 -9.06 -2.49
CA GLU A 77 -5.52 -9.44 -1.18
C GLU A 77 -6.81 -8.66 -0.83
N LEU A 78 -6.86 -7.36 -1.14
CA LEU A 78 -8.07 -6.54 -0.96
C LEU A 78 -9.24 -7.07 -1.78
N LYS A 79 -9.00 -7.48 -3.03
CA LYS A 79 -10.01 -8.12 -3.89
C LYS A 79 -10.59 -9.38 -3.26
N LYS A 80 -9.74 -10.25 -2.70
CA LYS A 80 -10.18 -11.47 -1.99
C LYS A 80 -11.06 -11.16 -0.78
N LEU A 81 -10.87 -10.02 -0.13
CA LEU A 81 -11.69 -9.55 0.98
C LEU A 81 -13.00 -8.87 0.55
N GLY A 82 -13.26 -8.76 -0.76
CA GLY A 82 -14.50 -8.18 -1.27
C GLY A 82 -14.48 -6.65 -1.36
N VAL A 83 -13.31 -6.05 -1.56
CA VAL A 83 -13.20 -4.62 -1.92
C VAL A 83 -13.68 -4.44 -3.35
N ASP A 84 -14.57 -3.48 -3.57
CA ASP A 84 -15.24 -3.25 -4.85
C ASP A 84 -14.49 -2.26 -5.74
N LEU A 85 -13.76 -1.30 -5.15
CA LEU A 85 -13.01 -0.28 -5.89
C LEU A 85 -11.74 0.12 -5.16
N ILE A 86 -10.66 0.27 -5.92
CA ILE A 86 -9.40 0.82 -5.45
C ILE A 86 -9.21 2.23 -6.04
N ASP A 87 -9.11 3.22 -5.18
CA ASP A 87 -8.73 4.58 -5.54
C ASP A 87 -7.21 4.74 -5.37
N CYS A 88 -6.51 4.88 -6.49
CA CYS A 88 -5.05 4.99 -6.50
C CYS A 88 -4.59 6.43 -6.31
N SER A 89 -3.83 6.64 -5.26
CA SER A 89 -3.05 7.86 -5.01
C SER A 89 -1.56 7.53 -4.96
N THR A 90 -0.72 8.50 -4.66
CA THR A 90 0.73 8.33 -4.63
C THR A 90 1.39 9.20 -3.57
N GLY A 91 2.50 8.74 -3.01
CA GLY A 91 3.29 9.47 -2.00
C GLY A 91 2.60 9.62 -0.64
N GLY A 92 3.13 10.54 0.16
CA GLY A 92 2.54 10.92 1.46
C GLY A 92 2.97 10.08 2.66
N ASN A 93 3.76 9.01 2.49
CA ASN A 93 4.16 8.13 3.59
C ASN A 93 5.58 8.36 4.11
N TRP A 94 6.45 8.86 3.25
CA TRP A 94 7.86 9.03 3.57
C TRP A 94 8.27 10.49 3.40
N SER A 95 8.86 11.08 4.43
CA SER A 95 9.19 12.51 4.47
C SER A 95 10.25 12.95 3.45
N LYS A 96 11.06 12.00 2.95
CA LYS A 96 12.12 12.24 1.95
C LYS A 96 11.70 11.88 0.53
N GLN A 97 10.41 11.70 0.28
CA GLN A 97 9.90 11.37 -1.04
C GLN A 97 10.29 12.42 -2.11
N LYS A 98 10.57 11.95 -3.32
CA LYS A 98 10.94 12.79 -4.48
C LYS A 98 9.84 12.76 -5.55
N ILE A 99 8.62 13.02 -5.12
CA ILE A 99 7.48 13.03 -6.02
C ILE A 99 7.58 14.17 -7.03
N PRO A 100 7.49 13.89 -8.35
CA PRO A 100 7.40 14.95 -9.36
C PRO A 100 6.03 15.62 -9.24
N VAL A 101 6.02 16.86 -8.75
CA VAL A 101 4.79 17.65 -8.62
C VAL A 101 4.48 18.36 -9.93
N GLY A 102 3.32 18.12 -10.50
CA GLY A 102 2.89 18.74 -11.76
C GLY A 102 1.58 18.15 -12.28
N PRO A 103 1.06 18.67 -13.41
CA PRO A 103 -0.13 18.10 -14.05
C PRO A 103 0.09 16.61 -14.37
N GLY A 104 -0.84 15.75 -13.93
CA GLY A 104 -0.82 14.31 -14.22
C GLY A 104 0.10 13.47 -13.33
N TYR A 105 0.65 13.97 -12.22
CA TYR A 105 1.55 13.21 -11.35
C TYR A 105 0.92 11.95 -10.74
N GLN A 106 -0.40 11.88 -10.67
CA GLN A 106 -1.11 10.68 -10.22
C GLN A 106 -1.45 9.73 -11.37
N VAL A 107 -1.46 10.19 -12.61
CA VAL A 107 -1.83 9.39 -13.79
C VAL A 107 -0.76 8.35 -14.13
N SER A 108 0.50 8.63 -13.87
CA SER A 108 1.62 7.70 -14.12
C SER A 108 1.62 6.45 -13.24
N VAL A 109 0.70 6.36 -12.28
CA VAL A 109 0.58 5.24 -11.33
C VAL A 109 -0.53 4.23 -11.72
N VAL A 110 -1.31 4.54 -12.76
CA VAL A 110 -2.53 3.81 -13.14
C VAL A 110 -2.31 2.78 -14.25
N TYR A 111 -1.06 2.55 -14.71
CA TYR A 111 -0.75 1.62 -15.80
C TYR A 111 -0.16 0.31 -15.31
#